data_46860530c2cd8027062a49e6acea6be3
#
_entry.id   46860530c2cd8027062a49e6acea6be3
#
_cell.length_a   1.000
_cell.length_b   1.000
_cell.length_c   1.000
_cell.angle_alpha   90.00
_cell.angle_beta   90.00
_cell.angle_gamma   90.00
#
_symmetry.space_group_name_H-M   'P 1'
#
loop_
_entity.id
_entity.type
_entity.pdbx_description
1 polymer ?
#
loop_
_entity_poly.entity_id
_entity_poly.type
_entity_poly.pdbx_seq_one_letter_code
_entity_poly.pdbx_strand_id
1 'polypeptide(L)'
;MSHFDLSDILDLLQKHASRPLSLREIQETLDLSAGERKDLGRTLKRLVKEGSLVQLKGGRFALPKKVNLVVGRLSVHRDGYGFVSRAEGGRDDLFIPARHIRPAMHGDLVVARQEHSIRSGRPEGRVIRVEQRANRLVVGRYRGE
;
A
#
# COMPACT_ATOMS: atom_id res chain seq x y z
N MET A 1 -14.94 13.72 19.81
CA MET A 1 -14.12 14.34 18.76
C MET A 1 -12.69 13.87 18.87
N SER A 2 -12.12 13.52 17.74
CA SER A 2 -10.76 13.02 17.73
C SER A 2 -9.74 14.16 17.86
N HIS A 3 -8.69 13.92 18.64
CA HIS A 3 -7.61 14.89 18.81
C HIS A 3 -6.44 14.60 17.88
N PHE A 4 -6.59 13.65 16.99
CA PHE A 4 -5.56 13.35 16.00
C PHE A 4 -6.14 13.49 14.61
N ASP A 5 -5.27 13.71 13.63
CA ASP A 5 -5.69 13.70 12.23
C ASP A 5 -4.69 12.87 11.42
N LEU A 6 -4.89 12.86 10.11
CA LEU A 6 -4.02 12.06 9.23
C LEU A 6 -2.57 12.48 9.31
N SER A 7 -2.32 13.79 9.45
CA SER A 7 -0.94 14.24 9.48
C SER A 7 -0.22 13.79 10.74
N ASP A 8 -0.95 13.63 11.85
CA ASP A 8 -0.35 13.12 13.09
C ASP A 8 0.15 11.70 12.89
N ILE A 9 -0.66 10.87 12.23
CA ILE A 9 -0.29 9.48 11.97
C ILE A 9 0.91 9.42 11.02
N LEU A 10 0.85 10.17 9.95
CA LEU A 10 1.91 10.15 8.94
C LEU A 10 3.22 10.69 9.50
N ASP A 11 3.15 11.75 10.32
CA ASP A 11 4.33 12.32 10.96
C ASP A 11 4.97 11.31 11.92
N LEU A 12 4.14 10.60 12.67
CA LEU A 12 4.63 9.60 13.61
C LEU A 12 5.39 8.50 12.87
N LEU A 13 4.81 8.00 11.78
CA LEU A 13 5.45 6.95 11.00
C LEU A 13 6.69 7.46 10.28
N GLN A 14 6.69 8.73 9.91
CA GLN A 14 7.86 9.33 9.28
C GLN A 14 9.03 9.41 10.26
N LYS A 15 8.75 9.74 11.51
CA LYS A 15 9.80 9.83 12.53
C LYS A 15 10.38 8.46 12.87
N HIS A 16 9.57 7.41 12.80
CA HIS A 16 10.03 6.05 13.06
C HIS A 16 10.36 5.36 11.75
N ALA A 17 11.30 5.96 11.02
CA ALA A 17 11.61 5.59 9.64
C ALA A 17 12.04 4.14 9.47
N SER A 18 12.78 3.61 10.43
CA SER A 18 13.36 2.27 10.27
C SER A 18 12.54 1.18 10.96
N ARG A 19 11.41 1.54 11.55
CA ARG A 19 10.67 0.58 12.34
C ARG A 19 9.16 0.73 12.16
N PRO A 20 8.49 -0.28 11.62
CA PRO A 20 7.02 -0.26 11.57
C PRO A 20 6.43 -0.28 12.97
N LEU A 21 5.28 0.35 13.13
CA LEU A 21 4.61 0.45 14.41
C LEU A 21 3.32 -0.35 14.42
N SER A 22 3.04 -1.02 15.54
CA SER A 22 1.78 -1.71 15.73
C SER A 22 0.69 -0.70 16.08
N LEU A 23 -0.57 -1.14 15.97
CA LEU A 23 -1.69 -0.31 16.37
C LEU A 23 -1.53 0.17 17.81
N ARG A 24 -1.13 -0.74 18.68
CA ARG A 24 -0.97 -0.41 20.09
C ARG A 24 0.10 0.65 20.31
N GLU A 25 1.23 0.53 19.63
CA GLU A 25 2.30 1.51 19.75
C GLU A 25 1.86 2.88 19.27
N ILE A 26 1.07 2.91 18.20
CA ILE A 26 0.54 4.18 17.72
C ILE A 26 -0.42 4.78 18.73
N GLN A 27 -1.30 3.96 19.29
CA GLN A 27 -2.25 4.42 20.30
C GLN A 27 -1.55 5.03 21.52
N GLU A 28 -0.50 4.36 21.97
CA GLU A 28 0.24 4.82 23.14
C GLU A 28 1.01 6.10 22.86
N THR A 29 1.62 6.18 21.69
CA THR A 29 2.43 7.35 21.35
C THR A 29 1.57 8.59 21.17
N LEU A 30 0.38 8.43 20.58
CA LEU A 30 -0.54 9.55 20.39
C LEU A 30 -1.41 9.83 21.63
N ASP A 31 -1.33 8.98 22.66
CA ASP A 31 -2.05 9.16 23.90
C ASP A 31 -3.55 9.31 23.70
N LEU A 32 -4.14 8.33 23.03
CA LEU A 32 -5.53 8.41 22.60
C LEU A 32 -6.50 7.89 23.66
N SER A 33 -7.68 8.50 23.72
CA SER A 33 -8.78 8.03 24.53
C SER A 33 -9.38 6.77 23.91
N ALA A 34 -10.29 6.10 24.62
CA ALA A 34 -10.92 4.88 24.12
C ALA A 34 -11.68 5.13 22.82
N GLY A 35 -12.40 6.24 22.72
CA GLY A 35 -13.12 6.57 21.50
C GLY A 35 -12.19 6.85 20.34
N GLU A 36 -11.10 7.55 20.62
CA GLU A 36 -10.12 7.86 19.58
C GLU A 36 -9.40 6.61 19.10
N ARG A 37 -9.22 5.61 19.96
CA ARG A 37 -8.60 4.34 19.56
C ARG A 37 -9.43 3.62 18.51
N LYS A 38 -10.75 3.65 18.65
CA LYS A 38 -11.63 3.07 17.63
C LYS A 38 -11.51 3.82 16.32
N ASP A 39 -11.49 5.14 16.38
CA ASP A 39 -11.35 5.96 15.20
C ASP A 39 -10.03 5.71 14.52
N LEU A 40 -8.98 5.53 15.31
CA LEU A 40 -7.65 5.24 14.74
C LEU A 40 -7.66 3.95 13.93
N GLY A 41 -8.29 2.90 14.47
CA GLY A 41 -8.37 1.63 13.76
C GLY A 41 -9.03 1.77 12.41
N ARG A 42 -10.14 2.50 12.35
CA ARG A 42 -10.84 2.74 11.09
C ARG A 42 -10.01 3.57 10.13
N THR A 43 -9.34 4.59 10.66
CA THR A 43 -8.50 5.46 9.87
C THR A 43 -7.34 4.70 9.25
N LEU A 44 -6.68 3.84 10.04
CA LEU A 44 -5.57 3.05 9.53
C LEU A 44 -6.02 2.09 8.43
N LYS A 45 -7.18 1.44 8.60
CA LYS A 45 -7.70 0.57 7.55
C LYS A 45 -7.97 1.33 6.27
N ARG A 46 -8.53 2.52 6.39
CA ARG A 46 -8.80 3.35 5.22
C ARG A 46 -7.50 3.75 4.53
N LEU A 47 -6.49 4.15 5.31
CA LEU A 47 -5.20 4.55 4.73
C LEU A 47 -4.53 3.39 4.00
N VAL A 48 -4.65 2.18 4.53
CA VAL A 48 -4.10 1.00 3.85
C VAL A 48 -4.83 0.77 2.54
N LYS A 49 -6.16 0.86 2.53
CA LYS A 49 -6.94 0.66 1.31
C LYS A 49 -6.65 1.72 0.26
N GLU A 50 -6.33 2.94 0.71
CA GLU A 50 -6.01 4.04 -0.21
C GLU A 50 -4.58 3.98 -0.71
N GLY A 51 -3.75 3.16 -0.10
CA GLY A 51 -2.36 3.05 -0.51
C GLY A 51 -1.40 4.00 0.19
N SER A 52 -1.90 4.79 1.15
CA SER A 52 -1.04 5.71 1.90
C SER A 52 -0.18 5.01 2.93
N LEU A 53 -0.65 3.89 3.44
CA LEU A 53 0.10 3.07 4.38
C LEU A 53 0.13 1.64 3.89
N VAL A 54 1.08 0.87 4.42
CA VAL A 54 1.13 -0.56 4.17
C VAL A 54 1.12 -1.26 5.53
N GLN A 55 0.37 -2.35 5.61
CA GLN A 55 0.34 -3.18 6.80
C GLN A 55 1.22 -4.40 6.55
N LEU A 56 2.19 -4.59 7.42
CA LEU A 56 3.16 -5.65 7.26
C LEU A 56 2.77 -6.87 8.09
N LYS A 57 3.50 -7.95 7.90
CA LYS A 57 3.32 -9.15 8.67
C LYS A 57 3.39 -8.82 10.16
N GLY A 58 2.48 -9.37 10.95
CA GLY A 58 2.40 -9.04 12.36
C GLY A 58 1.52 -7.84 12.66
N GLY A 59 0.86 -7.28 11.64
CA GLY A 59 -0.08 -6.19 11.83
C GLY A 59 0.54 -4.81 12.00
N ARG A 60 1.82 -4.66 11.73
CA ARG A 60 2.50 -3.38 11.91
C ARG A 60 2.31 -2.50 10.68
N PHE A 61 2.26 -1.20 10.90
CA PHE A 61 2.02 -0.22 9.83
C PHE A 61 3.29 0.56 9.53
N ALA A 62 3.45 0.95 8.28
CA ALA A 62 4.59 1.74 7.84
C ALA A 62 4.23 2.55 6.62
N LEU A 63 5.01 3.59 6.37
CA LEU A 63 4.95 4.28 5.08
C LEU A 63 5.63 3.37 4.04
N PRO A 64 4.99 3.12 2.90
CA PRO A 64 5.57 2.19 1.91
C PRO A 64 7.02 2.53 1.56
N LYS A 65 7.29 3.82 1.39
CA LYS A 65 8.62 4.29 1.01
C LYS A 65 9.70 3.88 2.01
N LYS A 66 9.34 3.79 3.28
CA LYS A 66 10.32 3.48 4.34
C LYS A 66 10.72 2.02 4.37
N VAL A 67 9.96 1.15 3.72
CA VAL A 67 10.22 -0.29 3.73
C VAL A 67 10.42 -0.83 2.31
N ASN A 68 10.75 0.05 1.37
CA ASN A 68 10.99 -0.30 -0.03
C ASN A 68 9.79 -0.95 -0.71
N LEU A 69 8.60 -0.53 -0.31
CA LEU A 69 7.37 -1.01 -0.91
C LEU A 69 6.72 0.12 -1.68
N VAL A 70 5.98 -0.25 -2.71
CA VAL A 70 5.20 0.68 -3.51
C VAL A 70 3.78 0.18 -3.52
N VAL A 71 2.84 1.05 -3.19
CA VAL A 71 1.42 0.73 -3.28
C VAL A 71 0.83 1.57 -4.40
N GLY A 72 0.13 0.93 -5.31
CA GLY A 72 -0.45 1.66 -6.42
C GLY A 72 -1.25 0.77 -7.34
N ARG A 73 -1.80 1.40 -8.39
CA ARG A 73 -2.59 0.67 -9.37
C ARG A 73 -1.69 0.02 -10.40
N LEU A 74 -2.01 -1.21 -10.72
CA LEU A 74 -1.25 -1.98 -11.70
C LEU A 74 -1.87 -1.80 -13.09
N SER A 75 -1.03 -1.42 -14.05
CA SER A 75 -1.41 -1.42 -15.47
C SER A 75 -0.66 -2.55 -16.12
N VAL A 76 -1.36 -3.49 -16.74
CA VAL A 76 -0.75 -4.62 -17.41
C VAL A 76 -0.77 -4.40 -18.91
N HIS A 77 0.41 -4.46 -19.51
CA HIS A 77 0.54 -4.37 -20.94
C HIS A 77 0.16 -5.72 -21.57
N ARG A 78 -0.34 -5.68 -22.79
CA ARG A 78 -0.74 -6.92 -23.47
C ARG A 78 0.39 -7.92 -23.64
N ASP A 79 1.64 -7.46 -23.58
CA ASP A 79 2.80 -8.34 -23.65
C ASP A 79 3.11 -9.02 -22.31
N GLY A 80 2.33 -8.71 -21.27
CA GLY A 80 2.41 -9.40 -19.99
C GLY A 80 3.12 -8.67 -18.88
N TYR A 81 3.96 -7.70 -19.18
CA TYR A 81 4.59 -6.91 -18.13
C TYR A 81 3.65 -5.80 -17.68
N GLY A 82 4.00 -5.11 -16.60
CA GLY A 82 3.14 -4.06 -16.10
C GLY A 82 3.90 -2.95 -15.43
N PHE A 83 3.14 -1.96 -14.98
CA PHE A 83 3.65 -0.81 -14.24
C PHE A 83 2.72 -0.55 -13.07
N VAL A 84 3.31 -0.16 -11.94
CA VAL A 84 2.53 0.27 -10.78
C VAL A 84 2.67 1.78 -10.66
N SER A 85 1.52 2.47 -10.72
CA SER A 85 1.47 3.92 -10.53
C SER A 85 1.29 4.19 -9.06
N ARG A 86 2.24 4.89 -8.47
CA ARG A 86 2.27 5.08 -7.01
C ARG A 86 1.05 5.82 -6.50
N ALA A 87 0.41 5.27 -5.49
CA ALA A 87 -0.76 5.87 -4.88
C ALA A 87 -0.44 7.23 -4.26
N GLU A 88 0.76 7.38 -3.75
CA GLU A 88 1.18 8.63 -3.12
C GLU A 88 1.68 9.68 -4.10
N GLY A 89 1.58 9.40 -5.39
CA GLY A 89 1.87 10.40 -6.41
C GLY A 89 3.33 10.57 -6.80
N GLY A 90 4.09 9.52 -6.80
CA GLY A 90 5.46 9.56 -7.28
C GLY A 90 5.51 9.83 -8.78
N ARG A 91 6.66 10.27 -9.27
CA ARG A 91 6.79 10.59 -10.68
C ARG A 91 7.00 9.39 -11.58
N ASP A 92 7.72 8.41 -11.11
CA ASP A 92 8.06 7.25 -11.94
C ASP A 92 7.23 6.05 -11.55
N ASP A 93 6.63 5.43 -12.56
CA ASP A 93 5.94 4.17 -12.33
C ASP A 93 6.96 3.07 -12.12
N LEU A 94 6.59 2.08 -11.32
CA LEU A 94 7.47 0.96 -11.06
C LEU A 94 7.20 -0.14 -12.08
N PHE A 95 8.22 -0.52 -12.82
CA PHE A 95 8.11 -1.58 -13.82
C PHE A 95 8.03 -2.95 -13.15
N ILE A 96 7.08 -3.78 -13.59
CA ILE A 96 6.90 -5.13 -13.05
C ILE A 96 7.07 -6.13 -14.21
N PRO A 97 8.13 -6.94 -14.19
CA PRO A 97 8.26 -7.99 -15.20
C PRO A 97 7.10 -8.96 -15.16
N ALA A 98 6.78 -9.56 -16.28
CA ALA A 98 5.62 -10.47 -16.37
C ALA A 98 5.66 -11.55 -15.30
N ARG A 99 6.84 -12.09 -15.02
CA ARG A 99 6.98 -13.18 -14.05
C ARG A 99 6.71 -12.78 -12.59
N HIS A 100 6.60 -11.47 -12.34
CA HIS A 100 6.39 -10.94 -10.99
C HIS A 100 5.02 -10.29 -10.79
N ILE A 101 4.10 -10.47 -11.74
CA ILE A 101 2.79 -9.83 -11.65
C ILE A 101 1.77 -10.64 -10.85
N ARG A 102 1.79 -11.96 -11.00
CA ARG A 102 0.80 -12.79 -10.31
C ARG A 102 0.86 -12.62 -8.80
N PRO A 103 -0.27 -12.62 -8.12
CA PRO A 103 -1.62 -12.94 -8.59
C PRO A 103 -2.42 -11.71 -9.06
N ALA A 104 -1.77 -10.60 -9.30
CA ALA A 104 -2.47 -9.35 -9.61
C ALA A 104 -2.95 -9.31 -11.05
N MET A 105 -3.96 -8.50 -11.28
CA MET A 105 -4.55 -8.28 -12.57
C MET A 105 -4.60 -6.78 -12.88
N HIS A 106 -4.80 -6.45 -14.13
CA HIS A 106 -4.87 -5.06 -14.56
C HIS A 106 -5.90 -4.29 -13.73
N GLY A 107 -5.49 -3.13 -13.23
CA GLY A 107 -6.36 -2.25 -12.46
C GLY A 107 -6.36 -2.51 -10.96
N ASP A 108 -5.79 -3.61 -10.51
CA ASP A 108 -5.74 -3.92 -9.09
C ASP A 108 -4.88 -2.91 -8.33
N LEU A 109 -5.26 -2.63 -7.09
CA LEU A 109 -4.38 -1.91 -6.18
C LEU A 109 -3.48 -2.94 -5.54
N VAL A 110 -2.19 -2.81 -5.76
CA VAL A 110 -1.23 -3.83 -5.33
C VAL A 110 -0.18 -3.24 -4.42
N VAL A 111 0.43 -4.11 -3.63
CA VAL A 111 1.66 -3.81 -2.91
C VAL A 111 2.78 -4.54 -3.63
N ALA A 112 3.80 -3.80 -4.02
CA ALA A 112 4.94 -4.35 -4.74
C ALA A 112 6.22 -4.02 -3.99
N ARG A 113 7.17 -4.94 -4.03
CA ARG A 113 8.50 -4.70 -3.47
C ARG A 113 9.39 -4.16 -4.56
N GLN A 114 10.05 -3.06 -4.27
CA GLN A 114 10.98 -2.47 -5.22
C GLN A 114 12.33 -3.14 -5.08
N GLU A 115 12.88 -3.58 -6.20
CA GLU A 115 14.17 -4.25 -6.28
C GLU A 115 14.98 -3.60 -7.38
N HIS A 116 16.30 -3.66 -7.27
CA HIS A 116 17.16 -3.17 -8.33
C HIS A 116 17.42 -4.29 -9.33
N SER A 117 17.28 -3.96 -10.60
CA SER A 117 17.63 -4.89 -11.64
C SER A 117 19.13 -4.77 -11.92
N ILE A 118 19.83 -5.88 -11.79
CA ILE A 118 21.27 -5.91 -12.08
C ILE A 118 21.51 -5.66 -13.56
N ARG A 119 20.59 -6.13 -14.40
CA ARG A 119 20.76 -6.04 -15.84
C ARG A 119 20.48 -4.67 -16.41
N SER A 120 19.37 -4.05 -15.99
CA SER A 120 18.95 -2.79 -16.57
C SER A 120 19.38 -1.58 -15.75
N GLY A 121 19.71 -1.78 -14.49
CA GLY A 121 20.00 -0.67 -13.59
C GLY A 121 18.78 0.11 -13.20
N ARG A 122 17.59 -0.27 -13.66
CA ARG A 122 16.35 0.40 -13.35
C ARG A 122 15.65 -0.29 -12.20
N PRO A 123 14.87 0.45 -11.40
CA PRO A 123 14.05 -0.18 -10.37
C PRO A 123 13.03 -1.10 -11.02
N GLU A 124 12.91 -2.29 -10.50
CA GLU A 124 11.89 -3.24 -10.89
C GLU A 124 11.12 -3.66 -9.67
N GLY A 125 9.90 -4.10 -9.86
CA GLY A 125 9.08 -4.52 -8.76
C GLY A 125 8.62 -5.95 -8.87
N ARG A 126 8.18 -6.45 -7.73
CA ARG A 126 7.53 -7.75 -7.63
C ARG A 126 6.25 -7.54 -6.83
N VAL A 127 5.12 -7.92 -7.39
CA VAL A 127 3.86 -7.83 -6.65
C VAL A 127 3.91 -8.84 -5.52
N ILE A 128 3.69 -8.38 -4.29
CA ILE A 128 3.67 -9.28 -3.14
C ILE A 128 2.26 -9.54 -2.64
N ARG A 129 1.31 -8.66 -2.94
CA ARG A 129 -0.09 -8.95 -2.66
C ARG A 129 -1.01 -7.96 -3.36
N VAL A 130 -2.27 -8.33 -3.48
CA VAL A 130 -3.32 -7.46 -3.99
C VAL A 130 -4.07 -6.89 -2.80
N GLU A 131 -4.12 -5.56 -2.74
CA GLU A 131 -4.79 -4.89 -1.64
C GLU A 131 -6.27 -4.69 -1.95
N GLN A 132 -6.58 -4.43 -3.22
CA GLN A 132 -7.96 -4.22 -3.63
C GLN A 132 -8.10 -4.63 -5.09
N ARG A 133 -9.06 -5.50 -5.37
CA ARG A 133 -9.34 -5.95 -6.73
C ARG A 133 -10.08 -4.89 -7.52
N ALA A 134 -9.63 -4.65 -8.74
CA ALA A 134 -10.28 -3.67 -9.61
C ALA A 134 -11.67 -4.11 -10.03
N ASN A 135 -11.83 -5.40 -10.26
CA ASN A 135 -13.07 -5.92 -10.84
C ASN A 135 -14.09 -6.42 -9.84
N ARG A 136 -13.89 -6.17 -8.57
CA ARG A 136 -14.78 -6.72 -7.55
C ARG A 136 -16.20 -6.25 -7.69
N LEU A 137 -16.41 -5.03 -8.18
CA LEU A 137 -17.75 -4.50 -8.37
C LEU A 137 -18.38 -4.99 -9.65
N VAL A 138 -17.57 -5.26 -10.66
CA VAL A 138 -18.04 -5.72 -11.94
C VAL A 138 -18.52 -7.16 -11.86
N VAL A 139 -17.83 -7.96 -11.07
CA VAL A 139 -18.16 -9.37 -10.92
C VAL A 139 -19.58 -9.57 -10.44
N GLY A 140 -20.07 -8.65 -9.67
CA GLY A 140 -21.43 -8.77 -9.12
C GLY A 140 -22.54 -8.75 -10.13
N ARG A 141 -22.29 -8.45 -11.37
CA ARG A 141 -23.29 -8.39 -12.35
C ARG A 141 -22.90 -8.68 -13.69
N TYR A 142 -22.14 -9.16 -14.04
CA TYR A 142 -21.69 -9.24 -15.33
C TYR A 142 -21.90 -10.39 -15.97
N ARG A 143 -22.19 -10.30 -15.67
CA ARG A 143 -22.31 -10.83 -16.00
C ARG A 143 -22.57 -11.13 -16.87
N GLY A 144 -22.58 -10.94 -16.78
CA GLY A 144 -22.94 -11.10 -17.29
C GLY A 144 -22.91 -11.23 -18.08
N GLU A 145 -22.77 -10.93 -18.04
CA GLU A 145 -22.80 -10.82 -18.48
C GLU A 145 -22.85 -11.16 -18.87
#